data_42cb6cfe07872fe26f6ddeef515fad19
#
_entry.id   42cb6cfe07872fe26f6ddeef515fad19
#
_cell.length_a   1.000
_cell.length_b   1.000
_cell.length_c   1.000
_cell.angle_alpha   90.00
_cell.angle_beta   90.00
_cell.angle_gamma   90.00
#
_symmetry.space_group_name_H-M   'P 1'
#
loop_
_entity.id
_entity.type
_entity.pdbx_description
1 polymer ?
#
loop_
_entity_poly.entity_id
_entity_poly.type
_entity_poly.pdbx_seq_one_letter_code
_entity_poly.pdbx_strand_id
1 'polypeptide(L)'
;MGVPNLNTGTKSRTKFGMALEQSAKEILAHVKGDVRLPARRIVLPDEVDVKGIRTKAGMSQAEFARAFCINPRTLQEWEQGRRKPDATTRAYLAVIAKNREVVLDALAS
;
A
#
# COMPACT_ATOMS: atom_id res chain seq x y z
N MET A 1 -12.04 9.49 -27.31
CA MET A 1 -11.93 9.15 -26.87
C MET A 1 -11.52 8.59 -26.21
N GLY A 2 -11.01 8.40 -26.13
CA GLY A 2 -10.51 7.55 -25.62
C GLY A 2 -10.52 7.52 -24.40
N VAL A 3 -10.14 8.03 -24.03
CA VAL A 3 -10.04 8.12 -22.88
C VAL A 3 -10.86 7.53 -22.22
N PRO A 4 -11.57 7.58 -22.47
CA PRO A 4 -12.42 7.06 -21.75
C PRO A 4 -12.34 5.78 -21.68
N ASN A 5 -12.02 5.33 -22.44
CA ASN A 5 -12.00 4.13 -22.43
C ASN A 5 -11.30 3.58 -21.57
N LEU A 6 -10.56 4.15 -21.36
CA LEU A 6 -9.88 3.70 -20.45
C LEU A 6 -10.69 3.26 -19.52
N ASN A 7 -11.54 3.82 -19.35
CA ASN A 7 -12.34 3.48 -18.46
C ASN A 7 -12.84 2.22 -18.64
N THR A 8 -12.85 1.71 -19.77
CA THR A 8 -13.33 0.48 -19.96
C THR A 8 -12.56 -0.46 -19.22
N GLY A 9 -11.33 -0.36 -19.21
CA GLY A 9 -10.54 -1.29 -18.48
C GLY A 9 -10.90 -1.25 -17.07
N THR A 10 -11.32 -0.17 -16.64
CA THR A 10 -11.58 -0.08 -15.28
C THR A 10 -12.89 -0.66 -14.92
N LYS A 11 -13.70 -1.04 -15.88
CA LYS A 11 -14.91 -1.62 -15.53
C LYS A 11 -14.75 -2.89 -14.88
N SER A 12 -13.69 -3.58 -15.09
CA SER A 12 -13.49 -4.86 -14.48
C SER A 12 -13.01 -4.72 -13.06
N ARG A 13 -12.74 -3.52 -12.60
CA ARG A 13 -12.27 -3.31 -11.28
C ARG A 13 -13.32 -2.62 -10.47
N THR A 14 -13.29 -2.85 -9.19
CA THR A 14 -14.20 -2.15 -8.32
C THR A 14 -13.67 -0.74 -8.18
N LYS A 15 -14.53 0.15 -7.86
CA LYS A 15 -14.14 1.49 -7.61
C LYS A 15 -13.12 1.55 -6.53
N PHE A 16 -13.29 0.69 -5.54
CA PHE A 16 -12.39 0.62 -4.42
C PHE A 16 -11.01 0.15 -4.87
N GLY A 17 -10.94 -0.84 -5.70
CA GLY A 17 -9.67 -1.34 -6.17
C GLY A 17 -8.91 -0.30 -6.98
N MET A 18 -9.64 0.49 -7.77
CA MET A 18 -9.00 1.53 -8.52
C MET A 18 -8.51 2.63 -7.61
N ALA A 19 -9.30 2.97 -6.63
CA ALA A 19 -8.91 4.01 -5.69
C ALA A 19 -7.66 3.59 -4.94
N LEU A 20 -7.56 2.33 -4.59
CA LEU A 20 -6.41 1.84 -3.89
C LEU A 20 -5.16 1.95 -4.76
N GLU A 21 -5.25 1.50 -6.00
CA GLU A 21 -4.12 1.57 -6.89
C GLU A 21 -3.67 3.00 -7.09
N GLN A 22 -4.62 3.87 -7.33
CA GLN A 22 -4.33 5.27 -7.56
C GLN A 22 -3.72 5.91 -6.33
N SER A 23 -4.31 5.63 -5.18
CA SER A 23 -3.81 6.21 -3.94
C SER A 23 -2.42 5.72 -3.61
N ALA A 24 -2.16 4.44 -3.84
CA ALA A 24 -0.83 3.91 -3.58
C ALA A 24 0.21 4.59 -4.46
N LYS A 25 -0.13 4.82 -5.71
CA LYS A 25 0.78 5.50 -6.60
C LYS A 25 1.02 6.93 -6.17
N GLU A 26 -0.04 7.61 -5.76
CA GLU A 26 0.08 8.99 -5.34
C GLU A 26 0.89 9.10 -4.05
N ILE A 27 0.69 8.19 -3.15
CA ILE A 27 1.42 8.19 -1.90
C ILE A 27 2.90 7.96 -2.18
N LEU A 28 3.21 7.02 -3.03
CA LEU A 28 4.59 6.76 -3.38
C LEU A 28 5.21 7.97 -4.06
N ALA A 29 4.46 8.61 -4.93
CA ALA A 29 4.96 9.80 -5.59
C ALA A 29 5.18 10.92 -4.58
N HIS A 30 4.31 11.05 -3.62
CA HIS A 30 4.42 12.08 -2.61
C HIS A 30 5.61 11.84 -1.68
N VAL A 31 5.77 10.62 -1.25
CA VAL A 31 6.89 10.25 -0.41
C VAL A 31 8.18 10.46 -1.16
N LYS A 32 8.14 10.22 -2.46
CA LYS A 32 9.29 10.44 -3.24
C LYS A 32 9.28 11.84 -3.75
N GLY A 33 8.45 12.69 -3.20
CA GLY A 33 8.31 13.96 -3.69
C GLY A 33 9.53 14.70 -3.82
N ASP A 34 10.35 14.38 -2.96
CA ASP A 34 11.56 15.04 -3.02
C ASP A 34 12.35 14.37 -4.05
N VAL A 35 11.86 13.43 -4.62
CA VAL A 35 12.48 12.68 -5.53
C VAL A 35 12.79 13.43 -6.74
N ARG A 36 12.37 14.54 -6.88
CA ARG A 36 12.74 15.31 -7.93
C ARG A 36 14.19 15.49 -7.80
N LEU A 37 14.74 15.28 -6.68
CA LEU A 37 16.14 15.39 -6.48
C LEU A 37 16.73 14.15 -7.07
N PRO A 38 17.46 14.26 -8.11
CA PRO A 38 17.97 13.08 -8.79
C PRO A 38 18.88 12.22 -7.96
N ALA A 39 19.42 12.77 -6.96
CA ALA A 39 20.36 12.01 -6.18
C ALA A 39 19.70 11.04 -5.23
N ARG A 40 18.42 11.18 -5.04
CA ARG A 40 17.79 10.32 -4.06
C ARG A 40 17.58 8.93 -4.60
N ARG A 41 18.06 7.93 -3.87
CA ARG A 41 17.94 6.58 -4.27
C ARG A 41 16.83 5.94 -3.50
N ILE A 42 16.03 5.10 -4.12
CA ILE A 42 14.98 4.37 -3.45
C ILE A 42 15.55 3.03 -3.05
N VAL A 43 15.51 2.74 -1.78
CA VAL A 43 15.98 1.45 -1.30
C VAL A 43 14.81 0.76 -0.65
N LEU A 44 14.40 -0.36 -1.22
CA LEU A 44 13.34 -1.16 -0.65
C LEU A 44 13.98 -2.22 0.23
N PRO A 45 13.41 -2.45 1.39
CA PRO A 45 13.94 -3.51 2.24
C PRO A 45 13.64 -4.87 1.63
N ASP A 46 14.52 -5.81 1.84
CA ASP A 46 14.32 -7.16 1.36
C ASP A 46 13.22 -7.82 2.17
N GLU A 47 13.06 -7.44 3.40
CA GLU A 47 12.03 -7.99 4.27
C GLU A 47 11.39 -6.88 5.05
N VAL A 48 10.13 -7.08 5.39
CA VAL A 48 9.38 -6.11 6.16
C VAL A 48 8.74 -6.83 7.33
N ASP A 49 8.87 -6.25 8.51
CA ASP A 49 8.26 -6.83 9.70
C ASP A 49 6.79 -6.41 9.78
N VAL A 50 5.96 -7.15 9.09
CA VAL A 50 4.54 -6.82 8.97
C VAL A 50 3.86 -6.77 10.34
N LYS A 51 4.17 -7.75 11.19
CA LYS A 51 3.58 -7.78 12.51
C LYS A 51 4.00 -6.58 13.33
N GLY A 52 5.26 -6.20 13.22
CA GLY A 52 5.75 -5.03 13.93
C GLY A 52 5.06 -3.75 13.48
N ILE A 53 4.86 -3.61 12.19
CA ILE A 53 4.18 -2.45 11.63
C ILE A 53 2.76 -2.40 12.20
N ARG A 54 2.08 -3.52 12.19
CA ARG A 54 0.71 -3.60 12.68
C ARG A 54 0.62 -3.29 14.17
N THR A 55 1.50 -3.87 14.96
CA THR A 55 1.43 -3.68 16.40
C THR A 55 1.78 -2.25 16.78
N LYS A 56 2.68 -1.63 16.06
CA LYS A 56 2.98 -0.23 16.31
C LYS A 56 1.80 0.65 15.98
N ALA A 57 0.97 0.23 15.04
CA ALA A 57 -0.22 0.98 14.70
C ALA A 57 -1.33 0.74 15.72
N GLY A 58 -1.15 -0.21 16.62
CA GLY A 58 -2.15 -0.48 17.63
C GLY A 58 -3.37 -1.20 17.08
N MET A 59 -3.23 -1.95 16.02
CA MET A 59 -4.35 -2.59 15.35
C MET A 59 -4.28 -4.10 15.41
N SER A 60 -5.45 -4.72 15.46
CA SER A 60 -5.53 -6.16 15.34
C SER A 60 -5.32 -6.52 13.87
N GLN A 61 -5.16 -7.80 13.59
CA GLN A 61 -5.01 -8.25 12.20
C GLN A 61 -6.21 -7.83 11.37
N ALA A 62 -7.41 -8.01 11.90
CA ALA A 62 -8.62 -7.66 11.16
C ALA A 62 -8.71 -6.15 10.92
N GLU A 63 -8.36 -5.36 11.92
CA GLU A 63 -8.39 -3.92 11.78
C GLU A 63 -7.39 -3.43 10.75
N PHE A 64 -6.19 -3.96 10.82
CA PHE A 64 -5.13 -3.56 9.91
C PHE A 64 -5.49 -3.93 8.47
N ALA A 65 -5.96 -5.15 8.29
CA ALA A 65 -6.34 -5.63 6.97
C ALA A 65 -7.45 -4.76 6.38
N ARG A 66 -8.42 -4.42 7.19
CA ARG A 66 -9.52 -3.60 6.73
C ARG A 66 -9.06 -2.18 6.42
N ALA A 67 -8.26 -1.61 7.30
CA ALA A 67 -7.83 -0.21 7.15
C ALA A 67 -6.97 -0.01 5.91
N PHE A 68 -6.12 -0.98 5.61
CA PHE A 68 -5.19 -0.83 4.50
C PHE A 68 -5.50 -1.70 3.30
N CYS A 69 -6.71 -2.26 3.27
CA CYS A 69 -7.20 -3.02 2.12
C CYS A 69 -6.36 -4.24 1.79
N ILE A 70 -5.97 -4.94 2.81
CA ILE A 70 -5.17 -6.14 2.66
C ILE A 70 -6.05 -7.34 2.95
N ASN A 71 -5.86 -8.41 2.20
CA ASN A 71 -6.61 -9.64 2.47
C ASN A 71 -6.17 -10.20 3.83
N PRO A 72 -7.09 -10.44 4.74
CA PRO A 72 -6.73 -10.89 6.09
C PRO A 72 -5.93 -12.18 6.10
N ARG A 73 -6.25 -13.11 5.23
CA ARG A 73 -5.54 -14.36 5.18
C ARG A 73 -4.10 -14.15 4.70
N THR A 74 -3.93 -13.27 3.72
CA THR A 74 -2.61 -12.95 3.23
C THR A 74 -1.79 -12.30 4.34
N LEU A 75 -2.41 -11.40 5.08
CA LEU A 75 -1.74 -10.75 6.20
C LEU A 75 -1.27 -11.79 7.22
N GLN A 76 -2.13 -12.73 7.54
CA GLN A 76 -1.77 -13.80 8.44
C GLN A 76 -0.58 -14.58 7.92
N GLU A 77 -0.59 -14.89 6.64
CA GLU A 77 0.50 -15.66 6.04
C GLU A 77 1.81 -14.91 6.08
N TRP A 78 1.77 -13.62 5.88
CA TRP A 78 2.98 -12.81 5.98
C TRP A 78 3.50 -12.82 7.42
N GLU A 79 2.61 -12.69 8.39
CA GLU A 79 3.04 -12.63 9.79
C GLU A 79 3.56 -13.96 10.28
N GLN A 80 3.06 -15.04 9.69
CA GLN A 80 3.51 -16.38 10.06
C GLN A 80 4.71 -16.83 9.24
N GLY A 81 5.14 -16.02 8.31
CA GLY A 81 6.30 -16.37 7.49
C GLY A 81 6.01 -17.38 6.40
N ARG A 82 4.75 -17.65 6.12
CA ARG A 82 4.39 -18.62 5.11
C ARG A 82 4.45 -18.05 3.70
N ARG A 83 4.40 -16.76 3.59
CA ARG A 83 4.42 -16.09 2.32
C ARG A 83 5.13 -14.77 2.50
N LYS A 84 5.86 -14.34 1.51
CA LYS A 84 6.54 -13.06 1.58
C LYS A 84 5.88 -12.08 0.66
N PRO A 85 5.71 -10.83 1.08
CA PRO A 85 5.15 -9.81 0.20
C PRO A 85 6.11 -9.54 -0.96
N ASP A 86 5.55 -9.26 -2.11
CA ASP A 86 6.38 -8.92 -3.26
C ASP A 86 6.90 -7.49 -3.11
N ALA A 87 7.69 -7.06 -4.07
CA ALA A 87 8.35 -5.76 -3.98
C ALA A 87 7.37 -4.61 -3.85
N THR A 88 6.30 -4.61 -4.64
CA THR A 88 5.32 -3.55 -4.58
C THR A 88 4.64 -3.52 -3.22
N THR A 89 4.32 -4.67 -2.69
CA THR A 89 3.68 -4.76 -1.39
C THR A 89 4.63 -4.31 -0.29
N ARG A 90 5.90 -4.66 -0.40
CA ARG A 90 6.88 -4.20 0.59
C ARG A 90 6.97 -2.68 0.57
N ALA A 91 6.91 -2.08 -0.60
CA ALA A 91 6.92 -0.62 -0.71
C ALA A 91 5.70 -0.03 -0.02
N TYR A 92 4.53 -0.62 -0.25
CA TYR A 92 3.30 -0.16 0.38
C TYR A 92 3.40 -0.27 1.91
N LEU A 93 3.90 -1.39 2.39
CA LEU A 93 4.03 -1.58 3.83
C LEU A 93 5.05 -0.61 4.42
N ALA A 94 6.10 -0.30 3.70
CA ALA A 94 7.08 0.68 4.17
C ALA A 94 6.46 2.08 4.26
N VAL A 95 5.60 2.42 3.32
CA VAL A 95 4.91 3.70 3.36
C VAL A 95 3.96 3.75 4.56
N ILE A 96 3.26 2.67 4.81
CA ILE A 96 2.37 2.58 5.98
C ILE A 96 3.19 2.78 7.25
N ALA A 97 4.34 2.15 7.32
CA ALA A 97 5.19 2.25 8.51
C ALA A 97 5.62 3.68 8.79
N LYS A 98 5.87 4.44 7.75
CA LYS A 98 6.35 5.79 7.92
C LYS A 98 5.27 6.85 7.97
N ASN A 99 4.20 6.67 7.21
CA ASN A 99 3.18 7.69 7.06
C ASN A 99 1.79 7.10 7.12
N ARG A 100 1.50 6.39 8.20
CA ARG A 100 0.23 5.72 8.35
C ARG A 100 -0.96 6.63 8.11
N GLU A 101 -0.91 7.83 8.67
CA GLU A 101 -2.03 8.75 8.55
C GLU A 101 -2.27 9.19 7.12
N VAL A 102 -1.21 9.39 6.39
CA VAL A 102 -1.34 9.79 4.99
C VAL A 102 -2.03 8.70 4.19
N VAL A 103 -1.67 7.46 4.48
CA VAL A 103 -2.27 6.33 3.77
C VAL A 103 -3.74 6.21 4.12
N LEU A 104 -4.07 6.33 5.40
CA LEU A 104 -5.45 6.24 5.84
C LEU A 104 -6.28 7.35 5.21
N ASP A 105 -5.76 8.56 5.18
CA ASP A 105 -6.46 9.67 4.55
C ASP A 105 -6.65 9.43 3.06
N ALA A 106 -5.64 8.93 2.42
CA ALA A 106 -5.72 8.67 0.98
C ALA A 106 -6.74 7.60 0.64
N LEU A 107 -6.91 6.63 1.53
CA LEU A 107 -7.86 5.55 1.29
C LEU A 107 -9.28 5.89 1.76
N ALA A 108 -9.41 6.91 2.54
CA ALA A 108 -10.73 7.32 3.03
C ALA A 108 -11.51 8.00 1.92
N SER A 109 -12.79 7.78 1.84
CA SER A 109 -13.56 8.38 0.76
C SER A 109 -14.34 9.61 1.20
#